data_e01dbf375eb2e611929ab241090b5f43
#
_entry.id   e01dbf375eb2e611929ab241090b5f43
#
_cell.length_a   1.000
_cell.length_b   1.000
_cell.length_c   1.000
_cell.angle_alpha   90.00
_cell.angle_beta   90.00
_cell.angle_gamma   90.00
#
_symmetry.space_group_name_H-M   'P 1'
#
loop_
_entity.id
_entity.type
_entity.pdbx_description
1 polymer ?
#
loop_
_entity_poly.entity_id
_entity_poly.type
_entity_poly.pdbx_seq_one_letter_code
_entity_poly.pdbx_strand_id
1 'polypeptide(L)'
;PSNSSAASDVYKRQVLVGGQTIVGRIKGVERPPLAPLIPTKDGVSLLIDCGANVDARPSHLVQFAMMGSIYMEHVVGIKNPRVGIVNIGVEEEKGNALVKETYPLLKENPYINFVGSIEAREIPNGAADVVVCEAFVGNVILKLYEGVGATLISKVKQGMMTSLRSKIGALLVKPALKETLKSFDASEYGGAPLLGLKGLVVKTHGSSKANEFKNSILQCISFSEEKIPQKVQEHLADYKSSREAAKDGV
;
A
#
# COMPACT_ATOMS: atom_id res chain seq x y z
N PRO A 1 27.56 -9.78 0.03
CA PRO A 1 26.37 -9.00 -0.26
C PRO A 1 25.43 -9.80 -1.11
N SER A 2 24.33 -10.03 -0.52
CA SER A 2 23.32 -10.99 -0.91
C SER A 2 22.77 -10.75 -2.33
N ASN A 3 22.76 -11.77 -3.15
CA ASN A 3 21.94 -11.91 -4.37
C ASN A 3 20.41 -11.77 -4.10
N SER A 4 20.01 -11.35 -2.89
CA SER A 4 18.61 -11.35 -2.48
C SER A 4 17.79 -10.21 -3.09
N SER A 5 18.38 -9.04 -3.39
CA SER A 5 17.63 -7.93 -4.00
C SER A 5 17.32 -8.17 -5.47
N ALA A 6 18.30 -8.61 -6.26
CA ALA A 6 18.10 -8.95 -7.67
C ALA A 6 17.15 -10.14 -7.84
N ALA A 7 17.28 -11.16 -7.01
CA ALA A 7 16.33 -12.27 -6.97
C ALA A 7 14.91 -11.78 -6.61
N SER A 8 14.78 -10.88 -5.62
CA SER A 8 13.49 -10.32 -5.21
C SER A 8 12.77 -9.61 -6.36
N ASP A 9 13.49 -8.86 -7.21
CA ASP A 9 12.88 -8.14 -8.33
C ASP A 9 12.48 -9.05 -9.50
N VAL A 10 13.26 -10.11 -9.75
CA VAL A 10 12.88 -11.16 -10.73
C VAL A 10 11.60 -11.87 -10.27
N TYR A 11 11.50 -12.25 -9.00
CA TYR A 11 10.30 -12.89 -8.44
C TYR A 11 9.08 -11.96 -8.46
N LYS A 12 9.24 -10.65 -8.23
CA LYS A 12 8.14 -9.69 -8.34
C LYS A 12 7.51 -9.71 -9.74
N ARG A 13 8.35 -9.68 -10.80
CA ARG A 13 7.88 -9.77 -12.19
C ARG A 13 7.19 -11.10 -12.48
N GLN A 14 7.73 -12.21 -12.00
CA GLN A 14 7.11 -13.54 -12.19
C GLN A 14 5.75 -13.63 -11.52
N VAL A 15 5.61 -13.14 -10.28
CA VAL A 15 4.32 -13.09 -9.56
C VAL A 15 3.32 -12.20 -10.29
N LEU A 16 3.74 -11.04 -10.78
CA LEU A 16 2.89 -10.12 -11.54
C LEU A 16 2.40 -10.75 -12.84
N VAL A 17 3.32 -11.34 -13.63
CA VAL A 17 2.99 -11.99 -14.89
C VAL A 17 2.11 -13.22 -14.65
N GLY A 18 2.46 -14.09 -13.70
CA GLY A 18 1.68 -15.27 -13.33
C GLY A 18 0.28 -14.90 -12.84
N GLY A 19 0.16 -13.87 -12.00
CA GLY A 19 -1.13 -13.36 -11.55
C GLY A 19 -2.01 -12.88 -12.71
N GLN A 20 -1.44 -12.12 -13.65
CA GLN A 20 -2.18 -11.61 -14.81
C GLN A 20 -2.57 -12.69 -15.82
N THR A 21 -1.71 -13.68 -16.05
CA THR A 21 -1.93 -14.69 -17.08
C THR A 21 -2.73 -15.90 -16.58
N ILE A 22 -2.55 -16.31 -15.33
CA ILE A 22 -3.17 -17.49 -14.74
C ILE A 22 -4.45 -17.13 -13.99
N VAL A 23 -4.40 -16.18 -13.06
CA VAL A 23 -5.56 -15.72 -12.28
C VAL A 23 -6.46 -14.81 -13.13
N GLY A 24 -5.85 -13.99 -13.96
CA GLY A 24 -6.52 -13.04 -14.84
C GLY A 24 -6.90 -11.73 -14.16
N ARG A 25 -7.00 -10.67 -14.96
CA ARG A 25 -7.41 -9.34 -14.50
C ARG A 25 -8.93 -9.21 -14.39
N ILE A 26 -9.39 -8.42 -13.42
CA ILE A 26 -10.78 -7.97 -13.36
C ILE A 26 -11.09 -7.16 -14.63
N LYS A 27 -12.30 -7.31 -15.16
CA LYS A 27 -12.72 -6.55 -16.34
C LYS A 27 -12.73 -5.04 -16.02
N GLY A 28 -12.08 -4.25 -16.86
CA GLY A 28 -11.93 -2.81 -16.65
C GLY A 28 -10.62 -2.39 -15.97
N VAL A 29 -9.94 -3.28 -15.27
CA VAL A 29 -8.63 -2.99 -14.66
C VAL A 29 -7.54 -2.96 -15.75
N GLU A 30 -6.84 -1.83 -15.86
CA GLU A 30 -5.76 -1.65 -16.82
C GLU A 30 -4.46 -2.30 -16.35
N ARG A 31 -4.09 -2.06 -15.08
CA ARG A 31 -2.85 -2.54 -14.46
C ARG A 31 -3.09 -2.98 -13.02
N PRO A 32 -2.71 -4.20 -12.63
CA PRO A 32 -2.71 -4.63 -11.24
C PRO A 32 -1.58 -3.97 -10.45
N PRO A 33 -1.85 -3.22 -9.39
CA PRO A 33 -0.84 -2.66 -8.49
C PRO A 33 -0.45 -3.62 -7.37
N LEU A 34 0.79 -3.50 -6.87
CA LEU A 34 1.24 -4.13 -5.65
C LEU A 34 1.05 -3.15 -4.47
N ALA A 35 0.29 -3.56 -3.47
CA ALA A 35 -0.22 -2.63 -2.45
C ALA A 35 0.06 -3.11 -1.02
N PRO A 36 1.30 -3.00 -0.49
CA PRO A 36 1.60 -3.35 0.89
C PRO A 36 0.88 -2.42 1.89
N LEU A 37 0.48 -2.99 3.01
CA LEU A 37 0.14 -2.23 4.21
C LEU A 37 1.42 -1.80 4.92
N ILE A 38 1.50 -0.53 5.28
CA ILE A 38 2.60 0.05 6.06
C ILE A 38 2.07 0.54 7.39
N PRO A 39 2.78 0.29 8.52
CA PRO A 39 2.36 0.76 9.82
C PRO A 39 2.44 2.29 9.91
N THR A 40 1.49 2.86 10.61
CA THR A 40 1.45 4.29 10.93
C THR A 40 1.33 4.47 12.44
N LYS A 41 1.34 5.71 12.93
CA LYS A 41 1.22 6.02 14.35
C LYS A 41 -0.04 5.39 14.99
N ASP A 42 -1.16 5.42 14.27
CA ASP A 42 -2.47 5.04 14.82
C ASP A 42 -3.11 3.83 14.08
N GLY A 43 -2.33 3.08 13.29
CA GLY A 43 -2.83 1.92 12.57
C GLY A 43 -2.01 1.58 11.33
N VAL A 44 -2.64 1.50 10.18
CA VAL A 44 -1.99 1.17 8.90
C VAL A 44 -2.49 2.04 7.76
N SER A 45 -1.63 2.25 6.77
CA SER A 45 -2.00 2.81 5.46
C SER A 45 -1.65 1.82 4.36
N LEU A 46 -2.45 1.79 3.29
CA LEU A 46 -2.18 1.04 2.08
C LEU A 46 -1.34 1.90 1.14
N LEU A 47 -0.11 1.51 0.86
CA LEU A 47 0.75 2.20 -0.12
C LEU A 47 0.60 1.53 -1.48
N ILE A 48 0.08 2.25 -2.47
CA ILE A 48 -0.31 1.72 -3.78
C ILE A 48 0.09 2.67 -4.91
N ASP A 49 0.96 2.31 -5.85
CA ASP A 49 1.61 1.05 -6.19
C ASP A 49 3.06 0.99 -5.65
N CYS A 50 3.52 -0.22 -5.29
CA CYS A 50 4.88 -0.44 -4.77
C CYS A 50 5.70 -1.41 -5.65
N GLY A 51 5.97 -1.05 -6.90
CA GLY A 51 6.92 -1.77 -7.74
C GLY A 51 6.32 -2.68 -8.80
N ALA A 52 5.03 -2.56 -9.13
CA ALA A 52 4.42 -3.28 -10.25
C ALA A 52 4.38 -2.45 -11.54
N ASN A 53 4.06 -1.14 -11.48
CA ASN A 53 3.83 -0.30 -12.65
C ASN A 53 4.63 1.00 -12.58
N VAL A 54 5.85 1.00 -13.11
CA VAL A 54 6.74 2.18 -13.10
C VAL A 54 6.21 3.27 -14.05
N ASP A 55 5.78 2.87 -15.25
CA ASP A 55 5.21 3.79 -16.25
C ASP A 55 3.69 3.90 -16.07
N ALA A 56 3.26 4.51 -14.98
CA ALA A 56 1.84 4.72 -14.71
C ALA A 56 1.27 5.91 -15.50
N ARG A 57 -0.04 5.86 -15.77
CA ARG A 57 -0.83 6.94 -16.36
C ARG A 57 -1.82 7.46 -15.31
N PRO A 58 -2.41 8.65 -15.48
CA PRO A 58 -3.44 9.15 -14.59
C PRO A 58 -4.60 8.18 -14.37
N SER A 59 -5.06 7.49 -15.43
CA SER A 59 -6.11 6.47 -15.33
C SER A 59 -5.74 5.31 -14.40
N HIS A 60 -4.46 4.91 -14.38
CA HIS A 60 -3.97 3.86 -13.48
C HIS A 60 -4.06 4.29 -12.02
N LEU A 61 -3.60 5.52 -11.70
CA LEU A 61 -3.62 6.04 -10.33
C LEU A 61 -5.06 6.20 -9.81
N VAL A 62 -5.99 6.61 -10.66
CA VAL A 62 -7.42 6.66 -10.32
C VAL A 62 -7.94 5.25 -10.01
N GLN A 63 -7.61 4.25 -10.82
CA GLN A 63 -7.98 2.86 -10.54
C GLN A 63 -7.33 2.33 -9.26
N PHE A 64 -6.07 2.71 -8.98
CA PHE A 64 -5.37 2.34 -7.75
C PHE A 64 -6.08 2.93 -6.51
N ALA A 65 -6.49 4.20 -6.59
CA ALA A 65 -7.25 4.86 -5.54
C ALA A 65 -8.56 4.13 -5.24
N MET A 66 -9.34 3.78 -6.27
CA MET A 66 -10.60 3.06 -6.12
C MET A 66 -10.41 1.65 -5.57
N MET A 67 -9.45 0.89 -6.12
CA MET A 67 -9.16 -0.47 -5.64
C MET A 67 -8.62 -0.46 -4.21
N GLY A 68 -7.76 0.50 -3.87
CA GLY A 68 -7.23 0.70 -2.53
C GLY A 68 -8.33 1.04 -1.53
N SER A 69 -9.24 1.95 -1.89
CA SER A 69 -10.40 2.32 -1.06
C SER A 69 -11.28 1.11 -0.75
N ILE A 70 -11.67 0.34 -1.78
CA ILE A 70 -12.48 -0.87 -1.61
C ILE A 70 -11.77 -1.91 -0.72
N TYR A 71 -10.46 -2.10 -0.92
CA TYR A 71 -9.68 -3.03 -0.12
C TYR A 71 -9.59 -2.61 1.36
N MET A 72 -9.31 -1.34 1.62
CA MET A 72 -9.21 -0.80 2.98
C MET A 72 -10.56 -0.86 3.70
N GLU A 73 -11.65 -0.63 3.01
CA GLU A 73 -12.98 -0.67 3.61
C GLU A 73 -13.43 -2.10 3.92
N HIS A 74 -13.29 -3.02 2.97
CA HIS A 74 -13.89 -4.34 3.09
C HIS A 74 -12.96 -5.42 3.63
N VAL A 75 -11.65 -5.31 3.44
CA VAL A 75 -10.69 -6.30 3.93
C VAL A 75 -10.03 -5.86 5.23
N VAL A 76 -9.66 -4.58 5.33
CA VAL A 76 -9.01 -4.04 6.53
C VAL A 76 -10.05 -3.50 7.54
N GLY A 77 -11.22 -3.07 7.08
CA GLY A 77 -12.34 -2.63 7.93
C GLY A 77 -12.34 -1.13 8.27
N ILE A 78 -11.61 -0.32 7.52
CA ILE A 78 -11.59 1.15 7.69
C ILE A 78 -12.72 1.76 6.85
N LYS A 79 -13.78 2.23 7.50
CA LYS A 79 -14.93 2.84 6.84
C LYS A 79 -14.57 4.17 6.18
N ASN A 80 -15.01 4.35 4.93
CA ASN A 80 -14.80 5.57 4.14
C ASN A 80 -13.32 6.03 4.16
N PRO A 81 -12.37 5.17 3.73
CA PRO A 81 -10.95 5.41 3.88
C PRO A 81 -10.50 6.67 3.13
N ARG A 82 -9.67 7.46 3.78
CA ARG A 82 -9.09 8.69 3.21
C ARG A 82 -8.07 8.33 2.16
N VAL A 83 -8.23 8.87 0.96
CA VAL A 83 -7.34 8.63 -0.19
C VAL A 83 -6.50 9.88 -0.44
N GLY A 84 -5.19 9.77 -0.38
CA GLY A 84 -4.26 10.85 -0.70
C GLY A 84 -3.28 10.46 -1.82
N ILE A 85 -2.90 11.43 -2.65
CA ILE A 85 -1.85 11.25 -3.66
C ILE A 85 -0.51 11.77 -3.13
N VAL A 86 0.55 10.97 -3.29
CA VAL A 86 1.91 11.39 -2.89
C VAL A 86 2.37 12.56 -3.76
N ASN A 87 2.82 13.63 -3.11
CA ASN A 87 3.32 14.82 -3.78
C ASN A 87 4.51 15.42 -3.00
N ILE A 88 5.17 16.41 -3.59
CA ILE A 88 6.27 17.18 -3.00
C ILE A 88 5.81 18.35 -2.12
N GLY A 89 4.50 18.58 -2.04
CA GLY A 89 3.84 19.61 -1.22
C GLY A 89 2.33 19.41 -1.29
N VAL A 90 1.60 20.14 -0.46
CA VAL A 90 0.14 20.00 -0.32
C VAL A 90 -0.66 20.77 -1.37
N GLU A 91 -0.02 21.71 -2.06
CA GLU A 91 -0.65 22.58 -3.06
C GLU A 91 -0.93 21.82 -4.35
N GLU A 92 -2.10 22.07 -4.98
CA GLU A 92 -2.59 21.36 -6.17
C GLU A 92 -1.66 21.50 -7.40
N GLU A 93 -1.00 22.65 -7.54
CA GLU A 93 -0.10 22.96 -8.66
C GLU A 93 1.28 22.33 -8.54
N LYS A 94 1.63 21.77 -7.38
CA LYS A 94 2.92 21.09 -7.19
C LYS A 94 2.92 19.67 -7.74
N GLY A 95 4.11 19.14 -7.95
CA GLY A 95 4.34 17.78 -8.41
C GLY A 95 4.76 17.68 -9.87
N ASN A 96 4.98 16.44 -10.29
CA ASN A 96 5.30 16.10 -11.68
C ASN A 96 4.03 16.10 -12.56
N ALA A 97 4.19 15.94 -13.88
CA ALA A 97 3.07 15.91 -14.81
C ALA A 97 2.01 14.86 -14.44
N LEU A 98 2.43 13.65 -14.06
CA LEU A 98 1.52 12.56 -13.67
C LEU A 98 0.63 12.96 -12.49
N VAL A 99 1.21 13.57 -11.44
CA VAL A 99 0.44 14.01 -10.26
C VAL A 99 -0.53 15.13 -10.62
N LYS A 100 -0.07 16.13 -11.38
CA LYS A 100 -0.91 17.27 -11.82
C LYS A 100 -2.10 16.84 -12.68
N GLU A 101 -1.89 15.88 -13.58
CA GLU A 101 -2.96 15.33 -14.42
C GLU A 101 -3.91 14.42 -13.63
N THR A 102 -3.41 13.71 -12.61
CA THR A 102 -4.20 12.78 -11.80
C THR A 102 -5.04 13.50 -10.74
N TYR A 103 -4.51 14.55 -10.14
CA TYR A 103 -5.15 15.25 -9.03
C TYR A 103 -6.62 15.66 -9.29
N PRO A 104 -6.94 16.36 -10.39
CA PRO A 104 -8.34 16.72 -10.68
C PRO A 104 -9.23 15.50 -10.88
N LEU A 105 -8.70 14.41 -11.47
CA LEU A 105 -9.46 13.18 -11.67
C LEU A 105 -9.82 12.49 -10.35
N LEU A 106 -8.95 12.56 -9.34
CA LEU A 106 -9.22 12.04 -8.00
C LEU A 106 -10.19 12.96 -7.26
N LYS A 107 -10.03 14.28 -7.38
CA LYS A 107 -10.87 15.28 -6.71
C LYS A 107 -12.33 15.20 -7.18
N GLU A 108 -12.56 14.94 -8.46
CA GLU A 108 -13.89 14.81 -9.07
C GLU A 108 -14.48 13.40 -8.94
N ASN A 109 -13.74 12.44 -8.37
CA ASN A 109 -14.19 11.05 -8.29
C ASN A 109 -15.13 10.83 -7.08
N PRO A 110 -16.44 10.57 -7.29
CA PRO A 110 -17.40 10.43 -6.19
C PRO A 110 -17.29 9.09 -5.44
N TYR A 111 -16.48 8.14 -5.94
CA TYR A 111 -16.33 6.80 -5.36
C TYR A 111 -15.19 6.68 -4.36
N ILE A 112 -14.50 7.79 -4.05
CA ILE A 112 -13.40 7.81 -3.09
C ILE A 112 -13.50 9.04 -2.17
N ASN A 113 -13.00 8.93 -0.97
CA ASN A 113 -12.85 10.04 -0.04
C ASN A 113 -11.47 10.69 -0.24
N PHE A 114 -11.33 11.50 -1.29
CA PHE A 114 -10.07 12.14 -1.62
C PHE A 114 -9.75 13.30 -0.68
N VAL A 115 -8.58 13.23 -0.02
CA VAL A 115 -8.11 14.24 0.95
C VAL A 115 -7.00 15.15 0.41
N GLY A 116 -6.64 15.00 -0.88
CA GLY A 116 -5.65 15.87 -1.53
C GLY A 116 -4.25 15.28 -1.61
N SER A 117 -3.26 16.17 -1.79
CA SER A 117 -1.84 15.82 -1.83
C SER A 117 -1.31 15.57 -0.42
N ILE A 118 -0.45 14.56 -0.28
CA ILE A 118 0.27 14.25 0.96
C ILE A 118 1.77 14.20 0.70
N GLU A 119 2.54 14.78 1.60
CA GLU A 119 3.99 14.64 1.59
C GLU A 119 4.41 13.30 2.21
N ALA A 120 5.49 12.68 1.71
CA ALA A 120 5.95 11.39 2.20
C ALA A 120 6.26 11.38 3.72
N ARG A 121 6.65 12.52 4.30
CA ARG A 121 6.91 12.66 5.75
C ARG A 121 5.64 12.53 6.60
N GLU A 122 4.46 12.74 6.02
CA GLU A 122 3.18 12.66 6.73
C GLU A 122 2.57 11.25 6.71
N ILE A 123 3.11 10.34 5.89
CA ILE A 123 2.65 8.95 5.82
C ILE A 123 2.76 8.24 7.18
N PRO A 124 3.89 8.33 7.92
CA PRO A 124 3.99 7.73 9.25
C PRO A 124 2.97 8.26 10.26
N ASN A 125 2.47 9.50 10.05
CA ASN A 125 1.44 10.13 10.88
C ASN A 125 0.01 9.70 10.52
N GLY A 126 -0.18 8.86 9.47
CA GLY A 126 -1.50 8.43 9.03
C GLY A 126 -2.30 9.53 8.32
N ALA A 127 -1.64 10.36 7.50
CA ALA A 127 -2.30 11.44 6.74
C ALA A 127 -3.40 10.92 5.80
N ALA A 128 -3.24 9.71 5.26
CA ALA A 128 -4.26 9.03 4.47
C ALA A 128 -4.24 7.53 4.76
N ASP A 129 -5.38 6.86 4.55
CA ASP A 129 -5.53 5.43 4.73
C ASP A 129 -5.14 4.67 3.45
N VAL A 130 -5.30 5.32 2.29
CA VAL A 130 -4.82 4.87 0.97
C VAL A 130 -3.87 5.93 0.42
N VAL A 131 -2.61 5.56 0.23
CA VAL A 131 -1.51 6.42 -0.23
C VAL A 131 -1.20 6.04 -1.68
N VAL A 132 -1.66 6.88 -2.63
CA VAL A 132 -1.57 6.62 -4.06
C VAL A 132 -0.30 7.21 -4.66
N CYS A 133 0.44 6.41 -5.39
CA CYS A 133 1.62 6.83 -6.17
C CYS A 133 1.88 5.83 -7.31
N GLU A 134 2.81 6.15 -8.19
CA GLU A 134 3.34 5.17 -9.15
C GLU A 134 4.41 4.29 -8.48
N ALA A 135 4.76 3.17 -9.13
CA ALA A 135 5.56 2.11 -8.53
C ALA A 135 6.98 2.51 -8.14
N PHE A 136 7.62 3.46 -8.82
CA PHE A 136 8.96 3.92 -8.46
C PHE A 136 8.93 4.68 -7.14
N VAL A 137 8.05 5.68 -7.02
CA VAL A 137 7.86 6.46 -5.78
C VAL A 137 7.45 5.54 -4.63
N GLY A 138 6.47 4.67 -4.84
CA GLY A 138 6.02 3.74 -3.80
C GLY A 138 7.10 2.77 -3.34
N ASN A 139 7.91 2.24 -4.25
CA ASN A 139 9.02 1.36 -3.88
C ASN A 139 10.14 2.11 -3.13
N VAL A 140 10.41 3.37 -3.51
CA VAL A 140 11.39 4.23 -2.79
C VAL A 140 10.90 4.51 -1.37
N ILE A 141 9.63 4.91 -1.20
CA ILE A 141 9.02 5.15 0.11
C ILE A 141 9.09 3.89 0.97
N LEU A 142 8.65 2.75 0.45
CA LEU A 142 8.65 1.47 1.17
C LEU A 142 10.05 1.08 1.64
N LYS A 143 11.05 1.14 0.74
CA LYS A 143 12.43 0.76 1.06
C LYS A 143 13.10 1.71 2.04
N LEU A 144 12.83 3.02 1.94
CA LEU A 144 13.32 4.00 2.91
C LEU A 144 12.67 3.76 4.28
N TYR A 145 11.36 3.52 4.31
CA TYR A 145 10.61 3.26 5.53
C TYR A 145 11.14 2.02 6.27
N GLU A 146 11.30 0.90 5.56
CA GLU A 146 11.91 -0.33 6.07
C GLU A 146 13.34 -0.09 6.59
N GLY A 147 14.17 0.62 5.82
CA GLY A 147 15.58 0.88 6.16
C GLY A 147 15.76 1.79 7.37
N VAL A 148 14.97 2.87 7.46
CA VAL A 148 15.01 3.80 8.62
C VAL A 148 14.52 3.08 9.87
N GLY A 149 13.42 2.34 9.79
CA GLY A 149 12.89 1.57 10.92
C GLY A 149 13.91 0.56 11.47
N ALA A 150 14.51 -0.25 10.60
CA ALA A 150 15.52 -1.24 10.99
C ALA A 150 16.77 -0.57 11.61
N THR A 151 17.23 0.55 11.04
CA THR A 151 18.38 1.29 11.55
C THR A 151 18.10 1.88 12.93
N LEU A 152 16.94 2.50 13.12
CA LEU A 152 16.53 3.08 14.40
C LEU A 152 16.47 2.02 15.50
N ILE A 153 15.81 0.89 15.24
CA ILE A 153 15.72 -0.23 16.19
C ILE A 153 17.10 -0.76 16.54
N SER A 154 17.99 -0.91 15.54
CA SER A 154 19.38 -1.34 15.75
C SER A 154 20.15 -0.37 16.64
N LYS A 155 20.03 0.95 16.41
CA LYS A 155 20.69 1.99 17.22
C LYS A 155 20.17 2.04 18.65
N VAL A 156 18.88 1.93 18.84
CA VAL A 156 18.25 1.85 20.18
C VAL A 156 18.81 0.62 20.93
N LYS A 157 18.81 -0.56 20.29
CA LYS A 157 19.37 -1.79 20.87
C LYS A 157 20.85 -1.63 21.24
N GLN A 158 21.66 -1.01 20.35
CA GLN A 158 23.07 -0.74 20.62
C GLN A 158 23.25 0.16 21.83
N GLY A 159 22.49 1.27 21.92
CA GLY A 159 22.52 2.19 23.07
C GLY A 159 22.16 1.50 24.39
N MET A 160 21.16 0.63 24.37
CA MET A 160 20.73 -0.15 25.54
C MET A 160 21.81 -1.14 26.04
N MET A 161 22.78 -1.51 25.23
CA MET A 161 23.84 -2.47 25.57
C MET A 161 25.15 -1.82 26.00
N THR A 162 25.25 -0.49 26.09
CA THR A 162 26.51 0.25 26.34
C THR A 162 27.03 0.13 27.78
N SER A 163 26.17 0.01 28.78
CA SER A 163 26.55 -0.05 30.19
C SER A 163 25.70 -1.07 30.97
N LEU A 164 26.17 -1.46 32.18
CA LEU A 164 25.40 -2.34 33.05
C LEU A 164 24.06 -1.72 33.45
N ARG A 165 24.03 -0.42 33.75
CA ARG A 165 22.80 0.33 34.05
C ARG A 165 21.82 0.31 32.88
N SER A 166 22.31 0.57 31.65
CA SER A 166 21.48 0.53 30.44
C SER A 166 20.92 -0.87 30.16
N LYS A 167 21.69 -1.93 30.42
CA LYS A 167 21.23 -3.32 30.27
C LYS A 167 20.12 -3.67 31.26
N ILE A 168 20.25 -3.25 32.55
CA ILE A 168 19.21 -3.45 33.55
C ILE A 168 17.94 -2.65 33.15
N GLY A 169 18.07 -1.39 32.71
CA GLY A 169 16.96 -0.59 32.21
C GLY A 169 16.28 -1.25 31.00
N ALA A 170 17.09 -1.76 30.05
CA ALA A 170 16.57 -2.48 28.89
C ALA A 170 15.76 -3.74 29.27
N LEU A 171 16.19 -4.48 30.28
CA LEU A 171 15.46 -5.64 30.79
C LEU A 171 14.07 -5.25 31.34
N LEU A 172 14.01 -4.14 32.07
CA LEU A 172 12.77 -3.62 32.66
C LEU A 172 11.79 -3.11 31.63
N VAL A 173 12.26 -2.41 30.57
CA VAL A 173 11.38 -1.85 29.52
C VAL A 173 11.11 -2.83 28.38
N LYS A 174 11.78 -3.98 28.33
CA LYS A 174 11.65 -4.98 27.26
C LYS A 174 10.20 -5.38 26.93
N PRO A 175 9.31 -5.64 27.92
CA PRO A 175 7.93 -6.01 27.62
C PRO A 175 7.18 -4.90 26.88
N ALA A 176 7.25 -3.65 27.36
CA ALA A 176 6.61 -2.49 26.76
C ALA A 176 7.16 -2.20 25.36
N LEU A 177 8.49 -2.25 25.21
CA LEU A 177 9.14 -2.05 23.91
C LEU A 177 8.73 -3.14 22.90
N LYS A 178 8.59 -4.39 23.33
CA LYS A 178 8.14 -5.48 22.46
C LYS A 178 6.70 -5.26 21.97
N GLU A 179 5.82 -4.78 22.82
CA GLU A 179 4.43 -4.45 22.46
C GLU A 179 4.38 -3.27 21.47
N THR A 180 5.10 -2.19 21.76
CA THR A 180 5.23 -1.05 20.85
C THR A 180 5.79 -1.46 19.48
N LEU A 181 6.86 -2.27 19.44
CA LEU A 181 7.44 -2.73 18.18
C LEU A 181 6.51 -3.67 17.41
N LYS A 182 5.63 -4.41 18.11
CA LYS A 182 4.65 -5.27 17.47
C LYS A 182 3.61 -4.45 16.71
N SER A 183 3.19 -3.29 17.19
CA SER A 183 2.26 -2.40 16.48
C SER A 183 2.86 -1.83 15.18
N PHE A 184 4.19 -1.81 15.05
CA PHE A 184 4.91 -1.43 13.83
C PHE A 184 5.34 -2.61 12.95
N ASP A 185 4.91 -3.82 13.27
CA ASP A 185 5.27 -5.01 12.49
C ASP A 185 4.24 -5.26 11.38
N ALA A 186 4.62 -4.94 10.14
CA ALA A 186 3.79 -5.15 8.97
C ALA A 186 3.38 -6.63 8.78
N SER A 187 4.11 -7.60 9.36
CA SER A 187 3.77 -9.02 9.28
C SER A 187 2.46 -9.38 9.99
N GLU A 188 1.99 -8.56 10.92
CA GLU A 188 0.67 -8.69 11.58
C GLU A 188 -0.49 -8.49 10.59
N TYR A 189 -0.25 -7.82 9.46
CA TYR A 189 -1.24 -7.56 8.42
C TYR A 189 -1.09 -8.48 7.20
N GLY A 190 -0.08 -9.38 7.19
CA GLY A 190 0.22 -10.27 6.08
C GLY A 190 1.12 -9.66 5.02
N GLY A 191 1.19 -10.30 3.84
CA GLY A 191 2.01 -9.83 2.73
C GLY A 191 1.35 -8.72 1.91
N ALA A 192 2.05 -8.27 0.87
CA ALA A 192 1.56 -7.26 -0.07
C ALA A 192 0.58 -7.87 -1.08
N PRO A 193 -0.70 -7.47 -1.09
CA PRO A 193 -1.65 -7.92 -2.09
C PRO A 193 -1.37 -7.31 -3.47
N LEU A 194 -1.58 -8.11 -4.51
CA LEU A 194 -1.65 -7.67 -5.90
C LEU A 194 -3.13 -7.47 -6.24
N LEU A 195 -3.58 -6.23 -6.24
CA LEU A 195 -4.98 -5.89 -6.46
C LEU A 195 -5.33 -5.88 -7.96
N GLY A 196 -6.62 -5.91 -8.29
CA GLY A 196 -7.10 -5.88 -9.67
C GLY A 196 -7.09 -7.21 -10.41
N LEU A 197 -6.86 -8.32 -9.72
CA LEU A 197 -6.99 -9.68 -10.23
C LEU A 197 -8.32 -10.32 -9.81
N LYS A 198 -8.80 -11.30 -10.58
CA LYS A 198 -10.03 -12.06 -10.29
C LYS A 198 -9.96 -12.88 -8.99
N GLY A 199 -8.76 -13.16 -8.51
CA GLY A 199 -8.47 -13.77 -7.21
C GLY A 199 -7.28 -13.06 -6.57
N LEU A 200 -7.19 -13.04 -5.25
CA LEU A 200 -6.10 -12.37 -4.56
C LEU A 200 -4.80 -13.16 -4.69
N VAL A 201 -3.76 -12.47 -5.09
CA VAL A 201 -2.36 -12.94 -5.03
C VAL A 201 -1.65 -12.09 -3.99
N VAL A 202 -1.09 -12.72 -2.97
CA VAL A 202 -0.36 -12.02 -1.91
C VAL A 202 1.11 -12.37 -1.97
N LYS A 203 1.94 -11.32 -2.10
CA LYS A 203 3.40 -11.47 -2.09
C LYS A 203 3.92 -11.29 -0.67
N THR A 204 4.49 -12.35 -0.10
CA THR A 204 5.23 -12.29 1.17
C THR A 204 6.72 -11.98 0.95
N HIS A 205 7.42 -11.61 2.01
CA HIS A 205 8.87 -11.43 1.97
C HIS A 205 9.61 -12.78 2.05
N GLY A 206 10.85 -12.87 1.52
CA GLY A 206 11.63 -14.10 1.58
C GLY A 206 12.01 -14.54 2.99
N SER A 207 11.97 -13.64 3.97
CA SER A 207 12.20 -13.92 5.40
C SER A 207 10.90 -14.05 6.21
N SER A 208 9.74 -14.14 5.56
CA SER A 208 8.43 -14.22 6.21
C SER A 208 8.33 -15.43 7.13
N LYS A 209 7.72 -15.23 8.28
CA LYS A 209 7.47 -16.26 9.29
C LYS A 209 6.02 -16.74 9.22
N ALA A 210 5.69 -17.78 10.00
CA ALA A 210 4.37 -18.39 10.03
C ALA A 210 3.21 -17.40 10.24
N ASN A 211 3.41 -16.35 11.06
CA ASN A 211 2.39 -15.33 11.30
C ASN A 211 2.03 -14.55 10.05
N GLU A 212 3.02 -14.12 9.27
CA GLU A 212 2.78 -13.41 8.01
C GLU A 212 2.08 -14.28 6.97
N PHE A 213 2.46 -15.57 6.84
CA PHE A 213 1.75 -16.52 5.98
C PHE A 213 0.31 -16.74 6.42
N LYS A 214 0.07 -16.92 7.72
CA LYS A 214 -1.29 -17.04 8.28
C LYS A 214 -2.13 -15.80 7.92
N ASN A 215 -1.61 -14.61 8.17
CA ASN A 215 -2.34 -13.37 7.91
C ASN A 215 -2.56 -13.14 6.39
N SER A 216 -1.62 -13.54 5.55
CA SER A 216 -1.79 -13.52 4.08
C SER A 216 -2.91 -14.46 3.62
N ILE A 217 -3.06 -15.63 4.23
CA ILE A 217 -4.17 -16.56 3.95
C ILE A 217 -5.50 -15.93 4.40
N LEU A 218 -5.53 -15.32 5.59
CA LEU A 218 -6.73 -14.63 6.09
C LEU A 218 -7.15 -13.47 5.17
N GLN A 219 -6.19 -12.70 4.65
CA GLN A 219 -6.48 -11.69 3.61
C GLN A 219 -7.17 -12.29 2.39
N CYS A 220 -6.69 -13.45 1.91
CA CYS A 220 -7.32 -14.12 0.76
C CYS A 220 -8.74 -14.58 1.07
N ILE A 221 -9.00 -15.06 2.27
CA ILE A 221 -10.35 -15.47 2.71
C ILE A 221 -11.28 -14.24 2.71
N SER A 222 -10.91 -13.18 3.43
CA SER A 222 -11.71 -11.95 3.49
C SER A 222 -11.95 -11.35 2.11
N PHE A 223 -10.94 -11.32 1.24
CA PHE A 223 -11.06 -10.83 -0.13
C PHE A 223 -12.11 -11.62 -0.93
N SER A 224 -12.16 -12.95 -0.74
CA SER A 224 -13.13 -13.82 -1.41
C SER A 224 -14.54 -13.66 -0.84
N GLU A 225 -14.69 -13.67 0.48
CA GLU A 225 -15.96 -13.53 1.18
C GLU A 225 -16.63 -12.19 0.89
N GLU A 226 -15.83 -11.11 0.87
CA GLU A 226 -16.28 -9.75 0.56
C GLU A 226 -16.51 -9.49 -0.93
N LYS A 227 -16.26 -10.48 -1.80
CA LYS A 227 -16.46 -10.39 -3.26
C LYS A 227 -15.77 -9.16 -3.87
N ILE A 228 -14.55 -8.89 -3.45
CA ILE A 228 -13.79 -7.70 -3.87
C ILE A 228 -13.69 -7.55 -5.39
N PRO A 229 -13.44 -8.63 -6.20
CA PRO A 229 -13.41 -8.49 -7.66
C PRO A 229 -14.69 -7.92 -8.27
N GLN A 230 -15.84 -8.31 -7.74
CA GLN A 230 -17.15 -7.83 -8.20
C GLN A 230 -17.34 -6.35 -7.85
N LYS A 231 -17.06 -5.97 -6.61
CA LYS A 231 -17.14 -4.57 -6.16
C LYS A 231 -16.21 -3.66 -6.98
N VAL A 232 -14.98 -4.09 -7.24
CA VAL A 232 -14.03 -3.35 -8.09
C VAL A 232 -14.58 -3.21 -9.52
N GLN A 233 -15.10 -4.29 -10.11
CA GLN A 233 -15.65 -4.25 -11.47
C GLN A 233 -16.83 -3.29 -11.57
N GLU A 234 -17.75 -3.33 -10.62
CA GLU A 234 -18.94 -2.48 -10.56
C GLU A 234 -18.53 -1.00 -10.44
N HIS A 235 -17.72 -0.65 -9.45
CA HIS A 235 -17.28 0.74 -9.25
C HIS A 235 -16.51 1.30 -10.45
N LEU A 236 -15.65 0.49 -11.10
CA LEU A 236 -14.94 0.92 -12.31
C LEU A 236 -15.89 1.13 -13.50
N ALA A 237 -16.92 0.30 -13.64
CA ALA A 237 -17.93 0.46 -14.70
C ALA A 237 -18.75 1.73 -14.49
N ASP A 238 -19.21 1.97 -13.25
CA ASP A 238 -20.00 3.15 -12.89
C ASP A 238 -19.19 4.45 -13.06
N TYR A 239 -17.92 4.45 -12.62
CA TYR A 239 -17.02 5.59 -12.83
C TYR A 239 -16.80 5.87 -14.33
N LYS A 240 -16.61 4.85 -15.15
CA LYS A 240 -16.45 5.02 -16.60
C LYS A 240 -17.72 5.59 -17.22
N SER A 241 -18.88 5.05 -16.90
CA SER A 241 -20.18 5.53 -17.42
C SER A 241 -20.46 6.97 -17.03
N SER A 242 -20.19 7.35 -15.77
CA SER A 242 -20.37 8.73 -15.30
C SER A 242 -19.46 9.73 -16.04
N ARG A 243 -18.23 9.33 -16.38
CA ARG A 243 -17.31 10.18 -17.16
C ARG A 243 -17.65 10.27 -18.63
N GLU A 244 -18.21 9.23 -19.23
CA GLU A 244 -18.71 9.27 -20.61
C GLU A 244 -19.92 10.20 -20.69
N ALA A 245 -20.89 10.09 -19.80
CA ALA A 245 -22.06 10.97 -19.73
C ALA A 245 -21.68 12.45 -19.52
N ALA A 246 -20.65 12.74 -18.73
CA ALA A 246 -20.14 14.10 -18.51
C ALA A 246 -19.47 14.70 -19.77
N LYS A 247 -18.94 13.87 -20.68
CA LYS A 247 -18.33 14.33 -21.94
C LYS A 247 -19.37 14.58 -23.03
N ASP A 248 -20.45 13.78 -23.04
CA ASP A 248 -21.52 13.87 -24.05
C ASP A 248 -22.52 15.00 -23.74
N GLY A 249 -22.49 15.56 -22.51
CA GLY A 249 -23.35 16.66 -22.07
C GLY A 249 -22.75 18.07 -22.25
N VAL A 250 -21.56 18.17 -22.85
CA VAL A 250 -20.87 19.41 -23.22
C VAL A 250 -20.84 19.55 -24.76
#